data_ee22798a3a20c69058709f4b29a9aced
#
_entry.id   ee22798a3a20c69058709f4b29a9aced
#
_cell.length_a   1.000
_cell.length_b   1.000
_cell.length_c   1.000
_cell.angle_alpha   90.00
_cell.angle_beta   90.00
_cell.angle_gamma   90.00
#
_symmetry.space_group_name_H-M   'P 1'
#
loop_
_entity.id
_entity.type
_entity.pdbx_description
1 polymer ?
#
loop_
_entity_poly.entity_id
_entity_poly.type
_entity_poly.pdbx_seq_one_letter_code
_entity_poly.pdbx_strand_id
1 'polypeptide(L)'
;MSTRKPAVPAARVLPARPGPQEAPQATGATGVIEAAGAAGVTRAAGTAGVTGAAEVTEATDAVTAVVPGAGPAGRRPAPERDTVRLRGATAPDDADGPARYAPEWLRLRESADAAARAHDLLDPLRIRLSDLPRRAGGLVVHDVGCGTGSMGRWLAPLLDGPQHWVLHDRDPYLLHFAAAGAPRTAADGGRVTVETRRGDLARLTPDALTGAALVTASALLDVLTPEEAGRLAAACAAAGCPALLSLSVAGRVDLTPAHPLDAEITEAFNDHQRRTGMLGPDAVDVAAEAFAGHGATVLAHPSPWRLGPDEAALTAQWLRGWVGAAVEQRPELRARAARYLEERLAACTAGELRVVVHHTDLLALCRPTGGAS
;
A
#
# COMPACT_ATOMS: atom_id res chain seq x y z
N MET A 1 -25.32 37.29 -9.09
CA MET A 1 -25.07 35.93 -9.58
C MET A 1 -24.42 35.14 -8.41
N SER A 2 -25.22 34.33 -7.73
CA SER A 2 -24.76 33.57 -6.56
C SER A 2 -24.21 32.24 -7.06
N THR A 3 -22.89 32.05 -7.02
CA THR A 3 -22.23 30.79 -7.39
C THR A 3 -22.46 29.78 -6.28
N ARG A 4 -23.34 28.81 -6.48
CA ARG A 4 -23.49 27.65 -5.62
C ARG A 4 -22.19 26.86 -5.64
N LYS A 5 -21.51 26.78 -4.50
CA LYS A 5 -20.41 25.87 -4.24
C LYS A 5 -20.92 24.42 -4.43
N PRO A 6 -20.23 23.54 -5.17
CA PRO A 6 -20.67 22.14 -5.29
C PRO A 6 -20.67 21.49 -3.91
N ALA A 7 -21.72 20.73 -3.62
CA ALA A 7 -21.85 19.99 -2.36
C ALA A 7 -20.78 18.90 -2.31
N VAL A 8 -19.99 18.89 -1.24
CA VAL A 8 -19.02 17.86 -0.91
C VAL A 8 -19.82 16.61 -0.53
N PRO A 9 -19.53 15.42 -1.08
CA PRO A 9 -20.22 14.20 -0.66
C PRO A 9 -19.92 13.91 0.82
N ALA A 10 -20.97 13.68 1.60
CA ALA A 10 -20.87 13.37 3.02
C ALA A 10 -20.20 12.01 3.25
N ALA A 11 -19.46 11.88 4.36
CA ALA A 11 -18.91 10.60 4.80
C ALA A 11 -20.03 9.56 4.97
N ARG A 12 -19.79 8.34 4.44
CA ARG A 12 -20.75 7.25 4.55
C ARG A 12 -20.46 6.45 5.82
N VAL A 13 -21.46 6.33 6.69
CA VAL A 13 -21.44 5.38 7.80
C VAL A 13 -21.89 4.01 7.26
N LEU A 14 -21.02 3.01 7.34
CA LEU A 14 -21.32 1.66 6.88
C LEU A 14 -21.98 0.88 8.03
N PRO A 15 -23.24 0.37 7.85
CA PRO A 15 -23.90 -0.46 8.85
C PRO A 15 -23.26 -1.85 8.92
N ALA A 16 -23.19 -2.44 10.12
CA ALA A 16 -22.82 -3.83 10.30
C ALA A 16 -23.87 -4.73 9.60
N ARG A 17 -23.40 -5.68 8.79
CA ARG A 17 -24.27 -6.71 8.24
C ARG A 17 -24.72 -7.65 9.37
N PRO A 18 -25.99 -8.15 9.39
CA PRO A 18 -26.38 -9.21 10.30
C PRO A 18 -25.56 -10.46 10.00
N GLY A 19 -25.03 -11.09 11.04
CA GLY A 19 -24.24 -12.34 10.93
C GLY A 19 -25.02 -13.44 10.21
N PRO A 20 -24.31 -14.46 9.67
CA PRO A 20 -24.95 -15.54 8.94
C PRO A 20 -25.97 -16.26 9.82
N GLN A 21 -27.23 -16.31 9.38
CA GLN A 21 -28.25 -17.16 9.96
C GLN A 21 -27.85 -18.62 9.71
N GLU A 22 -27.78 -19.41 10.77
CA GLU A 22 -27.59 -20.86 10.69
C GLU A 22 -28.63 -21.45 9.77
N ALA A 23 -28.20 -22.10 8.69
CA ALA A 23 -29.03 -22.91 7.84
C ALA A 23 -29.37 -24.25 8.56
N PRO A 24 -30.59 -24.79 8.42
CA PRO A 24 -30.95 -26.04 9.06
C PRO A 24 -30.13 -27.19 8.48
N GLN A 25 -29.61 -28.03 9.38
CA GLN A 25 -28.90 -29.26 9.06
C GLN A 25 -29.81 -30.22 8.29
N ALA A 26 -29.42 -30.56 7.06
CA ALA A 26 -30.00 -31.70 6.34
C ALA A 26 -29.14 -32.94 6.63
N THR A 27 -29.80 -33.92 7.25
CA THR A 27 -29.28 -35.26 7.52
C THR A 27 -29.16 -36.07 6.23
N GLY A 28 -28.01 -36.69 6.01
CA GLY A 28 -27.84 -38.05 5.48
C GLY A 28 -27.90 -38.26 3.98
N ALA A 29 -26.77 -38.62 3.39
CA ALA A 29 -26.64 -39.86 2.60
C ALA A 29 -25.19 -40.07 2.15
N THR A 30 -24.70 -41.22 2.54
CA THR A 30 -23.47 -41.91 2.17
C THR A 30 -23.41 -42.17 0.66
N GLY A 31 -22.27 -41.86 0.04
CA GLY A 31 -21.98 -42.31 -1.33
C GLY A 31 -20.46 -42.31 -1.57
N VAL A 32 -19.87 -43.48 -1.35
CA VAL A 32 -18.51 -43.86 -1.70
C VAL A 32 -18.43 -44.04 -3.22
N ILE A 33 -17.48 -43.42 -3.91
CA ILE A 33 -16.90 -43.96 -5.13
C ILE A 33 -15.38 -43.73 -5.10
N GLU A 34 -14.71 -44.86 -5.13
CA GLU A 34 -13.27 -45.11 -5.30
C GLU A 34 -12.85 -44.96 -6.77
N ALA A 35 -11.58 -44.73 -6.93
CA ALA A 35 -10.66 -45.30 -7.92
C ALA A 35 -9.82 -44.25 -8.67
N ALA A 36 -8.58 -44.30 -8.40
CA ALA A 36 -7.46 -44.96 -9.16
C ALA A 36 -6.98 -44.09 -10.34
N GLY A 37 -5.75 -43.84 -10.55
CA GLY A 37 -4.45 -44.48 -10.43
C GLY A 37 -3.46 -43.56 -11.12
N ALA A 38 -2.33 -43.43 -10.58
CA ALA A 38 -1.09 -44.16 -10.88
C ALA A 38 -0.24 -43.62 -12.03
N ALA A 39 1.02 -43.59 -11.69
CA ALA A 39 2.27 -43.69 -12.42
C ALA A 39 2.91 -42.32 -12.78
N GLY A 40 4.15 -42.03 -12.47
CA GLY A 40 5.29 -42.83 -12.04
C GLY A 40 6.52 -42.30 -12.72
N VAL A 41 7.65 -42.33 -11.99
CA VAL A 41 9.01 -42.57 -12.49
C VAL A 41 9.73 -41.36 -13.13
N THR A 42 10.95 -40.97 -12.83
CA THR A 42 12.15 -41.64 -12.31
C THR A 42 13.21 -40.60 -11.93
N ARG A 43 13.95 -40.98 -10.97
CA ARG A 43 15.19 -40.43 -10.39
C ARG A 43 16.37 -40.65 -11.34
N ALA A 44 17.31 -39.71 -11.44
CA ALA A 44 18.69 -40.00 -11.75
C ALA A 44 19.62 -39.10 -10.90
N ALA A 45 20.45 -39.75 -10.13
CA ALA A 45 21.54 -39.21 -9.37
C ALA A 45 22.80 -39.12 -10.22
N GLY A 46 23.67 -38.13 -9.94
CA GLY A 46 25.03 -38.06 -10.47
C GLY A 46 25.91 -37.24 -9.52
N THR A 47 26.71 -37.96 -8.76
CA THR A 47 27.80 -37.51 -7.89
C THR A 47 29.08 -37.21 -8.65
N ALA A 48 29.80 -36.13 -8.26
CA ALA A 48 31.27 -35.95 -8.14
C ALA A 48 31.52 -34.49 -7.78
N GLY A 49 32.12 -34.07 -6.72
CA GLY A 49 33.33 -34.49 -6.03
C GLY A 49 34.57 -33.85 -6.63
N VAL A 50 35.12 -32.77 -6.00
CA VAL A 50 36.56 -32.64 -5.72
C VAL A 50 36.83 -31.30 -4.97
N THR A 51 37.50 -31.42 -3.89
CA THR A 51 38.20 -30.53 -2.96
C THR A 51 39.21 -29.56 -3.59
N GLY A 52 39.42 -28.42 -2.93
CA GLY A 52 40.62 -27.58 -3.11
C GLY A 52 40.56 -26.31 -2.21
N ALA A 53 41.23 -26.39 -1.05
CA ALA A 53 41.53 -25.27 -0.16
C ALA A 53 42.88 -24.62 -0.55
N ALA A 54 42.98 -23.26 -0.32
CA ALA A 54 44.20 -22.50 0.04
C ALA A 54 43.79 -21.05 0.27
N GLU A 55 43.79 -20.57 1.44
CA GLU A 55 44.74 -19.77 2.24
C GLU A 55 45.18 -18.42 1.66
N VAL A 56 44.71 -17.36 2.31
CA VAL A 56 45.33 -16.18 2.97
C VAL A 56 46.46 -15.44 2.23
N THR A 57 46.33 -14.14 2.03
CA THR A 57 47.22 -13.13 2.63
C THR A 57 46.70 -11.68 2.44
N GLU A 58 46.80 -10.91 3.52
CA GLU A 58 46.68 -9.45 3.58
C GLU A 58 47.84 -8.73 2.83
N ALA A 59 47.55 -7.54 2.30
CA ALA A 59 48.50 -6.42 2.31
C ALA A 59 47.79 -5.11 1.95
N THR A 60 47.84 -4.19 2.88
CA THR A 60 47.75 -2.73 2.76
C THR A 60 48.73 -2.19 1.75
N ASP A 61 48.34 -1.19 0.92
CA ASP A 61 49.08 0.09 0.83
C ASP A 61 48.34 1.13 -0.07
N ALA A 62 48.36 2.36 0.43
CA ALA A 62 47.87 3.54 -0.23
C ALA A 62 48.90 4.08 -1.23
N VAL A 63 48.48 4.49 -2.44
CA VAL A 63 49.23 5.48 -3.27
C VAL A 63 48.28 6.32 -4.08
N THR A 64 48.38 7.62 -3.84
CA THR A 64 47.88 8.75 -4.61
C THR A 64 48.51 8.79 -6.00
N ALA A 65 47.74 8.96 -7.07
CA ALA A 65 48.27 9.45 -8.34
C ALA A 65 47.24 10.20 -9.19
N VAL A 66 47.69 11.31 -9.68
CA VAL A 66 47.17 12.41 -10.47
C VAL A 66 46.58 12.00 -11.84
N VAL A 67 45.51 12.73 -12.26
CA VAL A 67 44.83 12.69 -13.57
C VAL A 67 45.67 13.32 -14.67
N PRO A 68 45.55 12.87 -15.94
CA PRO A 68 45.28 13.83 -17.01
C PRO A 68 44.09 13.47 -17.88
N GLY A 69 43.38 14.51 -18.35
CA GLY A 69 42.15 14.49 -19.05
C GLY A 69 42.15 13.87 -20.44
N ALA A 70 40.95 13.42 -20.84
CA ALA A 70 40.59 13.16 -22.22
C ALA A 70 39.12 13.58 -22.44
N GLY A 71 38.87 14.19 -23.58
CA GLY A 71 37.67 14.88 -24.01
C GLY A 71 36.40 14.04 -24.21
N PRO A 72 35.31 14.65 -24.68
CA PRO A 72 33.97 14.09 -24.54
C PRO A 72 33.70 12.98 -25.57
N ALA A 73 33.66 11.75 -25.07
CA ALA A 73 33.11 10.63 -25.82
C ALA A 73 31.59 10.59 -25.63
N GLY A 74 30.85 10.48 -26.75
CA GLY A 74 29.40 10.51 -26.85
C GLY A 74 28.70 9.63 -25.83
N ARG A 75 27.72 10.21 -25.13
CA ARG A 75 26.79 9.51 -24.25
C ARG A 75 25.94 8.56 -25.09
N ARG A 76 26.21 7.27 -24.97
CA ARG A 76 25.23 6.26 -25.37
C ARG A 76 23.98 6.47 -24.51
N PRO A 77 22.75 6.45 -25.09
CA PRO A 77 21.55 6.43 -24.26
C PRO A 77 21.59 5.19 -23.37
N ALA A 78 21.33 5.37 -22.09
CA ALA A 78 21.17 4.29 -21.16
C ALA A 78 19.97 3.44 -21.64
N PRO A 79 20.03 2.08 -21.51
CA PRO A 79 18.90 1.27 -21.85
C PRO A 79 17.70 1.70 -21.00
N GLU A 80 16.60 2.00 -21.68
CA GLU A 80 15.29 2.24 -21.06
C GLU A 80 15.01 1.04 -20.13
N ARG A 81 14.88 1.34 -18.84
CA ARG A 81 14.44 0.34 -17.87
C ARG A 81 12.94 0.15 -18.06
N ASP A 82 12.61 -0.82 -18.89
CA ASP A 82 11.24 -1.23 -19.14
C ASP A 82 10.58 -1.74 -17.85
N THR A 83 9.35 -1.27 -17.64
CA THR A 83 8.34 -1.75 -16.69
C THR A 83 8.66 -1.60 -15.21
N VAL A 84 8.24 -0.47 -14.64
CA VAL A 84 8.00 -0.37 -13.19
C VAL A 84 6.68 -1.09 -12.92
N ARG A 85 6.76 -2.27 -12.33
CA ARG A 85 5.59 -2.98 -11.83
C ARG A 85 5.02 -2.18 -10.65
N LEU A 86 3.71 -1.95 -10.61
CA LEU A 86 3.02 -1.32 -9.46
C LEU A 86 3.15 -2.18 -8.18
N ARG A 87 3.47 -3.47 -8.34
CA ARG A 87 3.95 -4.38 -7.28
C ARG A 87 5.40 -4.73 -7.60
N GLY A 88 6.30 -4.42 -6.66
CA GLY A 88 7.73 -4.47 -6.77
C GLY A 88 8.30 -5.56 -7.66
N ALA A 89 9.02 -5.12 -8.67
CA ALA A 89 9.99 -5.97 -9.33
C ALA A 89 11.11 -6.26 -8.34
N THR A 90 11.37 -7.53 -8.06
CA THR A 90 12.60 -7.97 -7.42
C THR A 90 13.78 -7.56 -8.29
N ALA A 91 14.83 -7.01 -7.69
CA ALA A 91 16.12 -6.91 -8.35
C ALA A 91 16.56 -8.33 -8.80
N PRO A 92 17.35 -8.48 -9.89
CA PRO A 92 17.70 -9.80 -10.45
C PRO A 92 18.34 -10.78 -9.46
N ASP A 93 18.90 -10.29 -8.36
CA ASP A 93 19.61 -11.09 -7.36
C ASP A 93 18.74 -11.57 -6.18
N ASP A 94 17.45 -11.17 -6.10
CA ASP A 94 16.52 -11.50 -5.02
C ASP A 94 15.27 -12.24 -5.53
N ALA A 95 15.43 -13.24 -6.39
CA ALA A 95 14.31 -13.97 -7.02
C ALA A 95 13.32 -14.60 -6.02
N ASP A 96 13.74 -14.84 -4.77
CA ASP A 96 12.93 -15.42 -3.68
C ASP A 96 12.57 -14.43 -2.57
N GLY A 97 12.90 -13.15 -2.70
CA GLY A 97 12.58 -12.12 -1.71
C GLY A 97 11.16 -11.56 -1.86
N PRO A 98 10.57 -11.01 -0.77
CA PRO A 98 9.27 -10.35 -0.85
C PRO A 98 9.34 -9.14 -1.79
N ALA A 99 8.27 -8.91 -2.56
CA ALA A 99 8.17 -7.80 -3.51
C ALA A 99 8.50 -6.45 -2.82
N ARG A 100 9.42 -5.68 -3.43
CA ARG A 100 9.87 -4.37 -2.93
C ARG A 100 9.30 -3.25 -3.79
N TYR A 101 8.88 -2.16 -3.16
CA TYR A 101 8.51 -0.94 -3.88
C TYR A 101 9.73 -0.06 -4.09
N ALA A 102 9.88 0.49 -5.31
CA ALA A 102 10.95 1.44 -5.59
C ALA A 102 10.67 2.78 -4.85
N PRO A 103 11.64 3.34 -4.11
CA PRO A 103 11.46 4.64 -3.43
C PRO A 103 11.12 5.77 -4.40
N GLU A 104 11.60 5.69 -5.65
CA GLU A 104 11.30 6.64 -6.72
C GLU A 104 9.80 6.64 -7.07
N TRP A 105 9.18 5.46 -7.12
CA TRP A 105 7.74 5.33 -7.32
C TRP A 105 6.96 5.95 -6.18
N LEU A 106 7.33 5.64 -4.93
CA LEU A 106 6.66 6.19 -3.75
C LEU A 106 6.80 7.72 -3.67
N ARG A 107 7.96 8.26 -4.07
CA ARG A 107 8.16 9.72 -4.15
C ARG A 107 7.32 10.34 -5.25
N LEU A 108 7.23 9.69 -6.41
CA LEU A 108 6.49 10.20 -7.57
C LEU A 108 5.00 10.37 -7.28
N ARG A 109 4.42 9.44 -6.51
CA ARG A 109 2.98 9.47 -6.18
C ARG A 109 2.63 10.34 -4.98
N GLU A 110 3.59 10.75 -4.17
CA GLU A 110 3.35 11.35 -2.85
C GLU A 110 2.47 12.61 -2.89
N SER A 111 2.68 13.49 -3.88
CA SER A 111 1.86 14.70 -4.02
C SER A 111 0.41 14.38 -4.38
N ALA A 112 0.20 13.43 -5.29
CA ALA A 112 -1.14 12.96 -5.66
C ALA A 112 -1.83 12.25 -4.49
N ASP A 113 -1.09 11.44 -3.72
CA ASP A 113 -1.57 10.82 -2.48
C ASP A 113 -2.03 11.87 -1.47
N ALA A 114 -1.20 12.88 -1.21
CA ALA A 114 -1.51 13.94 -0.26
C ALA A 114 -2.74 14.76 -0.67
N ALA A 115 -2.87 15.06 -1.96
CA ALA A 115 -4.01 15.80 -2.51
C ALA A 115 -5.32 14.98 -2.49
N ALA A 116 -5.22 13.66 -2.56
CA ALA A 116 -6.38 12.77 -2.62
C ALA A 116 -6.95 12.40 -1.24
N ARG A 117 -6.10 12.33 -0.20
CA ARG A 117 -6.53 11.92 1.14
C ARG A 117 -7.73 12.72 1.67
N ALA A 118 -8.67 12.03 2.28
CA ALA A 118 -9.95 12.60 2.71
C ALA A 118 -9.79 13.48 3.96
N HIS A 119 -9.71 14.79 3.76
CA HIS A 119 -9.65 15.79 4.85
C HIS A 119 -10.89 15.77 5.75
N ASP A 120 -12.04 15.34 5.24
CA ASP A 120 -13.30 15.24 6.00
C ASP A 120 -13.23 14.22 7.15
N LEU A 121 -12.27 13.29 7.11
CA LEU A 121 -12.02 12.34 8.20
C LEU A 121 -11.14 12.91 9.31
N LEU A 122 -10.52 14.07 9.13
CA LEU A 122 -9.63 14.67 10.12
C LEU A 122 -10.39 15.22 11.35
N ASP A 123 -11.56 15.82 11.16
CA ASP A 123 -12.31 16.39 12.29
C ASP A 123 -12.81 15.29 13.24
N PRO A 124 -13.49 14.21 12.80
CA PRO A 124 -13.83 13.11 13.69
C PRO A 124 -12.60 12.44 14.32
N LEU A 125 -11.47 12.36 13.59
CA LEU A 125 -10.21 11.86 14.15
C LEU A 125 -9.69 12.78 15.27
N ARG A 126 -9.62 14.10 15.04
CA ARG A 126 -9.17 15.09 16.05
C ARG A 126 -10.02 15.08 17.30
N ILE A 127 -11.35 15.00 17.15
CA ILE A 127 -12.29 14.85 18.28
C ILE A 127 -11.90 13.59 19.06
N ARG A 128 -11.75 12.44 18.40
CA ARG A 128 -11.39 11.18 19.05
C ARG A 128 -10.04 11.26 19.76
N LEU A 129 -9.04 11.93 19.17
CA LEU A 129 -7.71 12.09 19.78
C LEU A 129 -7.75 13.04 20.98
N SER A 130 -8.61 14.05 20.98
CA SER A 130 -8.76 14.99 22.11
C SER A 130 -9.39 14.34 23.34
N ASP A 131 -10.18 13.27 23.15
CA ASP A 131 -10.80 12.50 24.23
C ASP A 131 -9.81 11.53 24.90
N LEU A 132 -8.62 11.35 24.32
CA LEU A 132 -7.61 10.47 24.91
C LEU A 132 -6.94 11.12 26.12
N PRO A 133 -6.57 10.34 27.15
CA PRO A 133 -5.80 10.84 28.27
C PRO A 133 -4.48 11.47 27.78
N ARG A 134 -4.24 12.72 28.16
CA ARG A 134 -2.98 13.39 27.82
C ARG A 134 -1.82 12.66 28.47
N ARG A 135 -0.88 12.19 27.65
CA ARG A 135 0.37 11.55 28.09
C ARG A 135 1.52 12.55 28.02
N ALA A 136 2.46 12.44 28.93
CA ALA A 136 3.66 13.31 28.96
C ALA A 136 4.48 13.26 27.66
N GLY A 137 4.42 12.14 26.91
CA GLY A 137 5.10 11.94 25.62
C GLY A 137 4.29 12.36 24.39
N GLY A 138 3.05 12.83 24.56
CA GLY A 138 2.16 13.19 23.45
C GLY A 138 1.45 12.00 22.80
N LEU A 139 1.04 12.17 21.55
CA LEU A 139 0.36 11.16 20.75
C LEU A 139 1.34 10.11 20.22
N VAL A 140 1.10 8.84 20.50
CA VAL A 140 1.86 7.73 19.88
C VAL A 140 1.11 7.24 18.65
N VAL A 141 1.71 7.37 17.47
CA VAL A 141 1.11 6.98 16.18
C VAL A 141 1.91 5.84 15.58
N HIS A 142 1.24 4.73 15.26
CA HIS A 142 1.85 3.60 14.54
C HIS A 142 1.48 3.68 13.08
N ASP A 143 2.46 3.88 12.19
CA ASP A 143 2.28 3.88 10.73
C ASP A 143 2.71 2.53 10.16
N VAL A 144 1.76 1.74 9.68
CA VAL A 144 1.95 0.35 9.29
C VAL A 144 2.08 0.24 7.77
N GLY A 145 3.17 -0.41 7.31
CA GLY A 145 3.54 -0.38 5.90
C GLY A 145 3.89 1.03 5.46
N CYS A 146 4.66 1.75 6.29
CA CYS A 146 4.89 3.18 6.14
C CYS A 146 5.60 3.57 4.84
N GLY A 147 6.24 2.62 4.14
CA GLY A 147 7.03 2.90 2.93
C GLY A 147 8.11 3.94 3.21
N THR A 148 8.10 5.03 2.46
CA THR A 148 8.99 6.18 2.67
C THR A 148 8.47 7.22 3.68
N GLY A 149 7.36 6.93 4.40
CA GLY A 149 6.82 7.79 5.46
C GLY A 149 5.89 8.92 4.98
N SER A 150 5.26 8.77 3.82
CA SER A 150 4.38 9.80 3.23
C SER A 150 3.15 10.12 4.11
N MET A 151 2.61 9.13 4.83
CA MET A 151 1.50 9.34 5.75
C MET A 151 1.90 10.25 6.90
N GLY A 152 3.06 10.01 7.52
CA GLY A 152 3.57 10.87 8.60
C GLY A 152 3.82 12.31 8.13
N ARG A 153 4.41 12.49 6.93
CA ARG A 153 4.63 13.81 6.35
C ARG A 153 3.34 14.59 6.08
N TRP A 154 2.28 13.89 5.69
CA TRP A 154 0.98 14.49 5.45
C TRP A 154 0.23 14.78 6.76
N LEU A 155 0.17 13.80 7.69
CA LEU A 155 -0.73 13.87 8.83
C LEU A 155 -0.14 14.61 10.04
N ALA A 156 1.17 14.45 10.32
CA ALA A 156 1.76 15.06 11.54
C ALA A 156 1.60 16.58 11.60
N PRO A 157 1.75 17.35 10.49
CA PRO A 157 1.48 18.79 10.49
C PRO A 157 0.01 19.18 10.61
N LEU A 158 -0.91 18.21 10.59
CA LEU A 158 -2.36 18.43 10.71
C LEU A 158 -2.90 18.08 12.10
N LEU A 159 -2.07 17.50 12.97
CA LEU A 159 -2.43 17.16 14.36
C LEU A 159 -1.69 18.05 15.35
N ASP A 160 -2.37 18.42 16.43
CA ASP A 160 -1.79 19.25 17.50
C ASP A 160 -1.05 18.41 18.55
N GLY A 161 -0.11 19.06 19.23
CA GLY A 161 0.63 18.51 20.35
C GLY A 161 1.86 17.69 19.97
N PRO A 162 2.68 17.32 20.96
CA PRO A 162 3.82 16.45 20.74
C PRO A 162 3.40 15.10 20.19
N GLN A 163 4.20 14.54 19.25
CA GLN A 163 3.91 13.26 18.60
C GLN A 163 5.14 12.37 18.60
N HIS A 164 4.89 11.07 18.75
CA HIS A 164 5.90 10.02 18.56
C HIS A 164 5.39 9.01 17.54
N TRP A 165 6.03 8.96 16.37
CA TRP A 165 5.68 8.09 15.27
C TRP A 165 6.52 6.83 15.28
N VAL A 166 5.87 5.67 15.31
CA VAL A 166 6.50 4.35 15.18
C VAL A 166 6.21 3.85 13.77
N LEU A 167 7.24 3.91 12.92
CA LEU A 167 7.17 3.59 11.49
C LEU A 167 7.49 2.11 11.28
N HIS A 168 6.51 1.33 10.84
CA HIS A 168 6.66 -0.10 10.59
C HIS A 168 6.73 -0.37 9.09
N ASP A 169 7.76 -1.09 8.65
CA ASP A 169 7.85 -1.65 7.30
C ASP A 169 8.72 -2.91 7.33
N ARG A 170 8.50 -3.81 6.37
CA ARG A 170 9.35 -5.00 6.20
C ARG A 170 10.68 -4.68 5.50
N ASP A 171 10.70 -3.61 4.68
CA ASP A 171 11.86 -3.19 3.92
C ASP A 171 12.70 -2.14 4.71
N PRO A 172 13.90 -2.52 5.22
CA PRO A 172 14.75 -1.60 5.96
C PRO A 172 15.26 -0.43 5.10
N TYR A 173 15.30 -0.60 3.77
CA TYR A 173 15.70 0.47 2.86
C TYR A 173 14.66 1.59 2.83
N LEU A 174 13.35 1.22 2.78
CA LEU A 174 12.26 2.20 2.87
C LEU A 174 12.23 2.89 4.23
N LEU A 175 12.46 2.17 5.32
CA LEU A 175 12.54 2.75 6.68
C LEU A 175 13.64 3.80 6.80
N HIS A 176 14.77 3.64 6.10
CA HIS A 176 15.82 4.66 6.06
C HIS A 176 15.29 5.99 5.47
N PHE A 177 14.55 5.95 4.35
CA PHE A 177 13.93 7.14 3.76
C PHE A 177 12.84 7.73 4.65
N ALA A 178 12.04 6.88 5.29
CA ALA A 178 10.99 7.32 6.19
C ALA A 178 11.54 8.10 7.39
N ALA A 179 12.62 7.61 8.00
CA ALA A 179 13.28 8.30 9.10
C ALA A 179 13.94 9.62 8.68
N ALA A 180 14.64 9.61 7.52
CA ALA A 180 15.33 10.81 7.01
C ALA A 180 14.36 11.93 6.62
N GLY A 181 13.19 11.58 6.07
CA GLY A 181 12.15 12.52 5.62
C GLY A 181 11.07 12.83 6.64
N ALA A 182 11.21 12.37 7.88
CA ALA A 182 10.17 12.53 8.89
C ALA A 182 9.92 14.01 9.27
N PRO A 183 8.66 14.43 9.48
CA PRO A 183 8.33 15.77 9.98
C PRO A 183 8.92 15.97 11.39
N ARG A 184 9.22 17.22 11.73
CA ARG A 184 9.80 17.56 13.05
C ARG A 184 8.84 18.33 13.94
N THR A 185 7.76 18.86 13.37
CA THR A 185 6.81 19.72 14.05
C THR A 185 5.37 19.33 13.72
N ALA A 186 4.52 19.39 14.72
CA ALA A 186 3.06 19.27 14.67
C ALA A 186 2.41 20.58 14.18
N ALA A 187 1.08 20.62 14.05
CA ALA A 187 0.32 21.78 13.63
C ALA A 187 0.53 23.00 14.53
N ASP A 188 0.58 22.79 15.85
CA ASP A 188 0.80 23.83 16.87
C ASP A 188 2.28 24.10 17.20
N GLY A 189 3.22 23.53 16.42
CA GLY A 189 4.66 23.62 16.66
C GLY A 189 5.19 22.58 17.66
N GLY A 190 4.35 21.68 18.17
CA GLY A 190 4.73 20.57 19.04
C GLY A 190 5.79 19.69 18.40
N ARG A 191 6.66 19.09 19.22
CA ARG A 191 7.77 18.27 18.73
C ARG A 191 7.25 16.94 18.16
N VAL A 192 7.73 16.57 16.95
CA VAL A 192 7.53 15.25 16.35
C VAL A 192 8.83 14.45 16.43
N THR A 193 8.74 13.22 16.92
CA THR A 193 9.84 12.25 16.98
C THR A 193 9.46 11.00 16.22
N VAL A 194 10.43 10.25 15.71
CA VAL A 194 10.20 9.00 14.99
C VAL A 194 11.08 7.88 15.51
N GLU A 195 10.52 6.68 15.46
CA GLU A 195 11.20 5.41 15.67
C GLU A 195 10.87 4.50 14.49
N THR A 196 11.83 3.74 13.99
CA THR A 196 11.61 2.75 12.92
C THR A 196 11.62 1.35 13.49
N ARG A 197 10.66 0.52 13.06
CA ARG A 197 10.57 -0.90 13.44
C ARG A 197 10.46 -1.75 12.18
N ARG A 198 11.49 -2.56 11.94
CA ARG A 198 11.40 -3.57 10.89
C ARG A 198 10.48 -4.70 11.35
N GLY A 199 9.42 -4.97 10.57
CA GLY A 199 8.48 -6.03 10.87
C GLY A 199 7.40 -6.19 9.82
N ASP A 200 6.75 -7.33 9.87
CA ASP A 200 5.57 -7.64 9.10
C ASP A 200 4.32 -7.26 9.91
N LEU A 201 3.24 -6.87 9.22
CA LEU A 201 1.93 -6.61 9.82
C LEU A 201 1.41 -7.83 10.63
N ALA A 202 1.77 -9.05 10.22
CA ALA A 202 1.44 -10.27 10.95
C ALA A 202 1.94 -10.28 12.41
N ARG A 203 2.92 -9.42 12.75
CA ARG A 203 3.48 -9.26 14.10
C ARG A 203 2.88 -8.09 14.88
N LEU A 204 1.91 -7.37 14.31
CA LEU A 204 1.22 -6.30 15.01
C LEU A 204 0.23 -6.93 16.01
N THR A 205 0.63 -7.00 17.26
CA THR A 205 -0.18 -7.55 18.35
C THR A 205 -0.87 -6.41 19.13
N PRO A 206 -1.94 -6.69 19.88
CA PRO A 206 -2.53 -5.71 20.79
C PRO A 206 -1.52 -5.10 21.76
N ASP A 207 -0.58 -5.91 22.28
CA ASP A 207 0.47 -5.46 23.20
C ASP A 207 1.42 -4.46 22.53
N ALA A 208 1.73 -4.64 21.24
CA ALA A 208 2.54 -3.70 20.46
C ALA A 208 1.86 -2.34 20.30
N LEU A 209 0.51 -2.29 20.37
CA LEU A 209 -0.31 -1.07 20.29
C LEU A 209 -0.68 -0.52 21.65
N THR A 210 -0.18 -1.10 22.75
CA THR A 210 -0.48 -0.59 24.10
C THR A 210 -0.06 0.87 24.22
N GLY A 211 -1.07 1.74 24.44
CA GLY A 211 -0.84 3.17 24.56
C GLY A 211 -0.76 3.92 23.22
N ALA A 212 -0.97 3.28 22.11
CA ALA A 212 -1.13 3.95 20.82
C ALA A 212 -2.35 4.87 20.85
N ALA A 213 -2.17 6.07 20.29
CA ALA A 213 -3.25 7.03 20.09
C ALA A 213 -3.93 6.83 18.74
N LEU A 214 -3.17 6.32 17.75
CA LEU A 214 -3.64 6.15 16.38
C LEU A 214 -2.82 5.08 15.66
N VAL A 215 -3.46 4.27 14.85
CA VAL A 215 -2.82 3.45 13.81
C VAL A 215 -3.11 4.06 12.46
N THR A 216 -2.11 4.16 11.59
CA THR A 216 -2.26 4.60 10.20
C THR A 216 -1.73 3.56 9.23
N ALA A 217 -2.31 3.52 8.04
CA ALA A 217 -1.76 2.81 6.89
C ALA A 217 -2.18 3.53 5.61
N SER A 218 -1.35 3.48 4.57
CA SER A 218 -1.64 4.14 3.30
C SER A 218 -1.32 3.20 2.14
N ALA A 219 -2.30 2.95 1.26
CA ALA A 219 -2.18 2.04 0.12
C ALA A 219 -1.67 0.64 0.54
N LEU A 220 -2.21 0.12 1.64
CA LEU A 220 -1.81 -1.15 2.23
C LEU A 220 -2.91 -2.20 2.19
N LEU A 221 -4.18 -1.81 2.39
CA LEU A 221 -5.26 -2.78 2.58
C LEU A 221 -5.45 -3.73 1.41
N ASP A 222 -5.28 -3.25 0.18
CA ASP A 222 -5.44 -4.02 -1.04
C ASP A 222 -4.44 -5.17 -1.20
N VAL A 223 -3.30 -5.08 -0.51
CA VAL A 223 -2.25 -6.11 -0.53
C VAL A 223 -2.30 -7.06 0.68
N LEU A 224 -3.28 -6.88 1.56
CA LEU A 224 -3.53 -7.77 2.69
C LEU A 224 -4.45 -8.93 2.29
N THR A 225 -4.34 -10.03 3.04
CA THR A 225 -5.36 -11.09 3.05
C THR A 225 -6.52 -10.71 4.00
N PRO A 226 -7.70 -11.35 3.89
CA PRO A 226 -8.81 -11.15 4.84
C PRO A 226 -8.39 -11.38 6.30
N GLU A 227 -7.54 -12.38 6.54
CA GLU A 227 -7.04 -12.72 7.88
C GLU A 227 -6.12 -11.62 8.42
N GLU A 228 -5.30 -11.00 7.57
CA GLU A 228 -4.41 -9.89 7.97
C GLU A 228 -5.19 -8.64 8.29
N ALA A 229 -6.19 -8.30 7.49
CA ALA A 229 -7.11 -7.20 7.75
C ALA A 229 -7.90 -7.44 9.06
N GLY A 230 -8.37 -8.66 9.28
CA GLY A 230 -9.04 -9.07 10.52
C GLY A 230 -8.14 -8.93 11.75
N ARG A 231 -6.87 -9.35 11.64
CA ARG A 231 -5.88 -9.19 12.74
C ARG A 231 -5.60 -7.73 13.05
N LEU A 232 -5.46 -6.88 12.03
CA LEU A 232 -5.29 -5.43 12.20
C LEU A 232 -6.48 -4.83 12.96
N ALA A 233 -7.70 -5.16 12.54
CA ALA A 233 -8.93 -4.68 13.19
C ALA A 233 -9.01 -5.15 14.64
N ALA A 234 -8.73 -6.43 14.91
CA ALA A 234 -8.71 -7.00 16.26
C ALA A 234 -7.67 -6.33 17.16
N ALA A 235 -6.45 -6.09 16.65
CA ALA A 235 -5.39 -5.45 17.40
C ALA A 235 -5.75 -4.00 17.77
N CYS A 236 -6.28 -3.22 16.83
CA CYS A 236 -6.75 -1.85 17.07
C CYS A 236 -7.90 -1.82 18.08
N ALA A 237 -8.86 -2.70 17.94
CA ALA A 237 -10.02 -2.79 18.84
C ALA A 237 -9.60 -3.17 20.27
N ALA A 238 -8.73 -4.18 20.42
CA ALA A 238 -8.21 -4.59 21.72
C ALA A 238 -7.39 -3.49 22.42
N ALA A 239 -6.66 -2.66 21.65
CA ALA A 239 -5.94 -1.51 22.17
C ALA A 239 -6.84 -0.27 22.38
N GLY A 240 -8.11 -0.29 21.96
CA GLY A 240 -9.01 0.87 21.96
C GLY A 240 -8.53 2.03 21.08
N CYS A 241 -7.69 1.72 20.09
CA CYS A 241 -6.98 2.66 19.26
C CYS A 241 -7.73 2.89 17.94
N PRO A 242 -8.05 4.13 17.52
CA PRO A 242 -8.60 4.40 16.19
C PRO A 242 -7.59 4.05 15.09
N ALA A 243 -8.11 3.76 13.87
CA ALA A 243 -7.29 3.51 12.70
C ALA A 243 -7.71 4.41 11.53
N LEU A 244 -6.75 5.09 10.90
CA LEU A 244 -6.93 5.84 9.65
C LEU A 244 -6.21 5.10 8.52
N LEU A 245 -6.99 4.52 7.61
CA LEU A 245 -6.53 3.67 6.53
C LEU A 245 -6.84 4.37 5.20
N SER A 246 -5.80 4.88 4.53
CA SER A 246 -5.96 5.77 3.39
C SER A 246 -5.59 5.12 2.07
N LEU A 247 -6.18 5.64 0.97
CA LEU A 247 -5.84 5.31 -0.41
C LEU A 247 -5.99 3.81 -0.74
N SER A 248 -7.03 3.18 -0.21
CA SER A 248 -7.39 1.82 -0.60
C SER A 248 -8.10 1.84 -1.95
N VAL A 249 -7.62 1.03 -2.91
CA VAL A 249 -8.19 0.99 -4.26
C VAL A 249 -9.65 0.57 -4.24
N ALA A 250 -10.48 1.22 -5.06
CA ALA A 250 -11.91 0.93 -5.19
C ALA A 250 -12.23 0.17 -6.50
N GLY A 251 -11.23 -0.31 -7.22
CA GLY A 251 -11.38 -1.11 -8.43
C GLY A 251 -11.96 -0.36 -9.64
N ARG A 252 -12.09 0.96 -9.56
CA ARG A 252 -12.61 1.81 -10.62
C ARG A 252 -11.58 2.81 -11.11
N VAL A 253 -11.49 2.93 -12.44
CA VAL A 253 -10.65 3.92 -13.13
C VAL A 253 -11.48 4.59 -14.21
N ASP A 254 -11.50 5.93 -14.24
CA ASP A 254 -12.12 6.69 -15.31
C ASP A 254 -11.02 7.40 -16.12
N LEU A 255 -11.02 7.24 -17.45
CA LEU A 255 -10.08 7.90 -18.34
C LEU A 255 -10.84 8.79 -19.33
N THR A 256 -10.28 9.98 -19.61
CA THR A 256 -10.80 10.90 -20.59
C THR A 256 -9.68 11.37 -21.53
N PRO A 257 -9.80 11.17 -22.85
CA PRO A 257 -10.94 10.57 -23.56
C PRO A 257 -11.10 9.07 -23.27
N ALA A 258 -12.33 8.55 -23.30
CA ALA A 258 -12.61 7.14 -23.08
C ALA A 258 -12.09 6.27 -24.25
N HIS A 259 -11.74 5.02 -23.95
CA HIS A 259 -11.32 4.04 -24.95
C HIS A 259 -12.04 2.70 -24.73
N PRO A 260 -12.38 1.95 -25.79
CA PRO A 260 -13.12 0.68 -25.65
C PRO A 260 -12.46 -0.38 -24.77
N LEU A 261 -11.12 -0.33 -24.61
CA LEU A 261 -10.38 -1.27 -23.75
C LEU A 261 -10.30 -0.86 -22.28
N ASP A 262 -10.71 0.32 -21.88
CA ASP A 262 -10.57 0.80 -20.49
C ASP A 262 -11.22 -0.15 -19.48
N ALA A 263 -12.43 -0.61 -19.77
CA ALA A 263 -13.18 -1.52 -18.90
C ALA A 263 -12.50 -2.89 -18.79
N GLU A 264 -12.05 -3.46 -19.91
CA GLU A 264 -11.42 -4.80 -19.95
C GLU A 264 -10.06 -4.79 -19.23
N ILE A 265 -9.27 -3.73 -19.37
CA ILE A 265 -8.00 -3.56 -18.66
C ILE A 265 -8.26 -3.35 -17.15
N THR A 266 -9.27 -2.55 -16.78
CA THR A 266 -9.64 -2.35 -15.37
C THR A 266 -10.04 -3.66 -14.70
N GLU A 267 -10.87 -4.47 -15.37
CA GLU A 267 -11.31 -5.76 -14.85
C GLU A 267 -10.13 -6.73 -14.68
N ALA A 268 -9.29 -6.85 -15.71
CA ALA A 268 -8.11 -7.71 -15.66
C ALA A 268 -7.13 -7.28 -14.54
N PHE A 269 -6.96 -5.97 -14.33
CA PHE A 269 -6.18 -5.43 -13.23
C PHE A 269 -6.79 -5.78 -11.86
N ASN A 270 -8.10 -5.64 -11.69
CA ASN A 270 -8.78 -6.00 -10.45
C ASN A 270 -8.63 -7.49 -10.12
N ASP A 271 -8.76 -8.37 -11.14
CA ASP A 271 -8.50 -9.79 -10.98
C ASP A 271 -7.04 -10.07 -10.59
N HIS A 272 -6.10 -9.31 -11.17
CA HIS A 272 -4.69 -9.39 -10.82
C HIS A 272 -4.44 -9.03 -9.34
N GLN A 273 -5.11 -8.01 -8.83
CA GLN A 273 -4.97 -7.60 -7.42
C GLN A 273 -5.52 -8.63 -6.43
N ARG A 274 -6.51 -9.44 -6.81
CA ARG A 274 -7.06 -10.53 -6.00
C ARG A 274 -6.21 -11.81 -6.00
N ARG A 275 -5.12 -11.86 -6.79
CA ARG A 275 -4.24 -13.04 -6.84
C ARG A 275 -3.66 -13.34 -5.46
N THR A 276 -3.40 -14.63 -5.21
CA THR A 276 -2.82 -15.12 -3.95
C THR A 276 -3.63 -14.79 -2.68
N GLY A 277 -4.97 -14.61 -2.83
CA GLY A 277 -5.87 -14.36 -1.70
C GLY A 277 -5.80 -12.93 -1.14
N MET A 278 -5.19 -11.99 -1.86
CA MET A 278 -5.19 -10.58 -1.46
C MET A 278 -6.56 -9.94 -1.72
N LEU A 279 -6.89 -8.93 -0.92
CA LEU A 279 -8.20 -8.26 -0.96
C LEU A 279 -8.42 -7.46 -2.25
N GLY A 280 -7.36 -6.81 -2.80
CA GLY A 280 -7.52 -5.96 -3.97
C GLY A 280 -8.61 -4.91 -3.78
N PRO A 281 -9.53 -4.76 -4.77
CA PRO A 281 -10.60 -3.76 -4.70
C PRO A 281 -11.66 -4.02 -3.62
N ASP A 282 -11.68 -5.21 -3.01
CA ASP A 282 -12.64 -5.57 -1.95
C ASP A 282 -12.14 -5.15 -0.55
N ALA A 283 -10.94 -4.57 -0.48
CA ALA A 283 -10.24 -4.26 0.77
C ALA A 283 -11.00 -3.32 1.70
N VAL A 284 -11.69 -2.33 1.12
CA VAL A 284 -12.45 -1.34 1.90
C VAL A 284 -13.62 -2.00 2.63
N ASP A 285 -14.40 -2.79 1.93
CA ASP A 285 -15.59 -3.45 2.49
C ASP A 285 -15.18 -4.48 3.55
N VAL A 286 -14.18 -5.31 3.26
CA VAL A 286 -13.68 -6.33 4.21
C VAL A 286 -13.09 -5.69 5.47
N ALA A 287 -12.29 -4.63 5.32
CA ALA A 287 -11.73 -3.93 6.48
C ALA A 287 -12.84 -3.26 7.30
N ALA A 288 -13.81 -2.61 6.65
CA ALA A 288 -14.94 -1.98 7.33
C ALA A 288 -15.77 -3.00 8.11
N GLU A 289 -16.08 -4.15 7.53
CA GLU A 289 -16.78 -5.25 8.20
C GLU A 289 -15.98 -5.79 9.40
N ALA A 290 -14.66 -5.97 9.23
CA ALA A 290 -13.80 -6.45 10.31
C ALA A 290 -13.77 -5.48 11.50
N PHE A 291 -13.58 -4.18 11.28
CA PHE A 291 -13.62 -3.16 12.34
C PHE A 291 -15.01 -3.05 12.98
N ALA A 292 -16.08 -3.05 12.19
CA ALA A 292 -17.45 -3.01 12.69
C ALA A 292 -17.79 -4.24 13.53
N GLY A 293 -17.30 -5.42 13.15
CA GLY A 293 -17.43 -6.66 13.91
C GLY A 293 -16.83 -6.59 15.33
N HIS A 294 -15.80 -5.74 15.52
CA HIS A 294 -15.22 -5.42 16.82
C HIS A 294 -15.88 -4.21 17.50
N GLY A 295 -17.00 -3.70 16.98
CA GLY A 295 -17.78 -2.61 17.58
C GLY A 295 -17.21 -1.22 17.32
N ALA A 296 -16.33 -1.05 16.35
CA ALA A 296 -15.87 0.25 15.91
C ALA A 296 -16.95 0.96 15.07
N THR A 297 -17.01 2.29 15.17
CA THR A 297 -17.72 3.13 14.20
C THR A 297 -16.80 3.37 13.02
N VAL A 298 -17.24 2.98 11.81
CA VAL A 298 -16.43 3.12 10.59
C VAL A 298 -17.01 4.21 9.69
N LEU A 299 -16.17 5.20 9.36
CA LEU A 299 -16.47 6.26 8.40
C LEU A 299 -15.65 5.99 7.14
N ALA A 300 -16.30 6.05 5.97
CA ALA A 300 -15.66 5.89 4.67
C ALA A 300 -15.83 7.16 3.84
N HIS A 301 -14.76 7.60 3.18
CA HIS A 301 -14.79 8.79 2.33
C HIS A 301 -13.98 8.56 1.04
N PRO A 302 -14.50 8.96 -0.16
CA PRO A 302 -13.74 8.86 -1.40
C PRO A 302 -12.45 9.69 -1.36
N SER A 303 -11.36 9.10 -1.84
CA SER A 303 -10.04 9.75 -1.93
C SER A 303 -9.40 9.51 -3.31
N PRO A 304 -10.04 9.96 -4.42
CA PRO A 304 -9.59 9.65 -5.76
C PRO A 304 -8.34 10.45 -6.15
N TRP A 305 -7.37 9.79 -6.78
CA TRP A 305 -6.40 10.53 -7.59
C TRP A 305 -7.10 11.18 -8.77
N ARG A 306 -6.72 12.42 -9.06
CA ARG A 306 -7.16 13.18 -10.24
C ARG A 306 -5.93 13.66 -10.97
N LEU A 307 -5.48 12.86 -11.95
CA LEU A 307 -4.24 13.08 -12.66
C LEU A 307 -4.52 13.84 -13.98
N GLY A 308 -3.80 14.93 -14.14
CA GLY A 308 -3.83 15.81 -15.31
C GLY A 308 -2.46 15.92 -15.98
N PRO A 309 -2.26 16.97 -16.80
CA PRO A 309 -0.97 17.20 -17.47
C PRO A 309 0.19 17.43 -16.51
N ASP A 310 -0.08 18.02 -15.33
CA ASP A 310 0.95 18.30 -14.33
C ASP A 310 1.50 17.03 -13.68
N GLU A 311 0.69 15.94 -13.68
CA GLU A 311 1.08 14.63 -13.17
C GLU A 311 1.46 13.66 -14.30
N ALA A 312 1.90 14.14 -15.46
CA ALA A 312 2.18 13.30 -16.64
C ALA A 312 3.21 12.18 -16.34
N ALA A 313 4.25 12.46 -15.55
CA ALA A 313 5.24 11.45 -15.18
C ALA A 313 4.62 10.33 -14.34
N LEU A 314 3.79 10.68 -13.36
CA LEU A 314 3.05 9.72 -12.52
C LEU A 314 2.07 8.91 -13.37
N THR A 315 1.29 9.59 -14.22
CA THR A 315 0.32 8.97 -15.12
C THR A 315 0.97 7.96 -16.04
N ALA A 316 2.09 8.33 -16.68
CA ALA A 316 2.82 7.43 -17.58
C ALA A 316 3.37 6.19 -16.86
N GLN A 317 3.91 6.34 -15.66
CA GLN A 317 4.42 5.22 -14.87
C GLN A 317 3.28 4.33 -14.37
N TRP A 318 2.19 4.92 -13.89
CA TRP A 318 0.98 4.22 -13.48
C TRP A 318 0.37 3.41 -14.63
N LEU A 319 0.22 4.01 -15.83
CA LEU A 319 -0.31 3.33 -17.03
C LEU A 319 0.50 2.06 -17.36
N ARG A 320 1.83 2.15 -17.34
CA ARG A 320 2.69 0.99 -17.62
C ARG A 320 2.46 -0.15 -16.62
N GLY A 321 2.39 0.19 -15.34
CA GLY A 321 2.15 -0.80 -14.29
C GLY A 321 0.74 -1.38 -14.34
N TRP A 322 -0.29 -0.55 -14.55
CA TRP A 322 -1.69 -0.94 -14.60
C TRP A 322 -1.97 -1.87 -15.80
N VAL A 323 -1.52 -1.48 -17.00
CA VAL A 323 -1.65 -2.31 -18.20
C VAL A 323 -0.78 -3.56 -18.10
N GLY A 324 0.44 -3.44 -17.55
CA GLY A 324 1.34 -4.58 -17.36
C GLY A 324 0.72 -5.67 -16.47
N ALA A 325 0.14 -5.29 -15.35
CA ALA A 325 -0.55 -6.21 -14.43
C ALA A 325 -1.80 -6.85 -15.08
N ALA A 326 -2.56 -6.08 -15.87
CA ALA A 326 -3.69 -6.61 -16.62
C ALA A 326 -3.26 -7.68 -17.64
N VAL A 327 -2.12 -7.47 -18.33
CA VAL A 327 -1.55 -8.45 -19.28
C VAL A 327 -0.96 -9.67 -18.57
N GLU A 328 -0.40 -9.51 -17.36
CA GLU A 328 0.03 -10.67 -16.55
C GLU A 328 -1.16 -11.54 -16.15
N GLN A 329 -2.30 -10.93 -15.87
CA GLN A 329 -3.53 -11.64 -15.52
C GLN A 329 -4.20 -12.30 -16.73
N ARG A 330 -4.26 -11.57 -17.86
CA ARG A 330 -4.90 -12.01 -19.10
C ARG A 330 -3.91 -11.87 -20.27
N PRO A 331 -3.01 -12.88 -20.49
CA PRO A 331 -1.96 -12.81 -21.51
C PRO A 331 -2.47 -12.64 -22.94
N GLU A 332 -3.70 -13.04 -23.23
CA GLU A 332 -4.37 -12.85 -24.52
C GLU A 332 -4.60 -11.38 -24.87
N LEU A 333 -4.59 -10.48 -23.89
CA LEU A 333 -4.70 -9.04 -24.12
C LEU A 333 -3.42 -8.43 -24.69
N ARG A 334 -2.28 -9.11 -24.63
CA ARG A 334 -0.94 -8.54 -24.88
C ARG A 334 -0.85 -7.68 -26.13
N ALA A 335 -1.30 -8.17 -27.28
CA ALA A 335 -1.19 -7.42 -28.54
C ALA A 335 -2.07 -6.16 -28.57
N ARG A 336 -3.30 -6.26 -28.06
CA ARG A 336 -4.25 -5.15 -27.98
C ARG A 336 -3.82 -4.13 -26.91
N ALA A 337 -3.33 -4.61 -25.77
CA ALA A 337 -2.88 -3.80 -24.65
C ALA A 337 -1.59 -3.02 -24.99
N ALA A 338 -0.68 -3.57 -25.81
CA ALA A 338 0.52 -2.86 -26.26
C ALA A 338 0.14 -1.61 -27.05
N ARG A 339 -0.76 -1.74 -28.05
CA ARG A 339 -1.25 -0.62 -28.84
C ARG A 339 -2.04 0.38 -27.99
N TYR A 340 -2.90 -0.11 -27.13
CA TYR A 340 -3.63 0.70 -26.16
C TYR A 340 -2.70 1.56 -25.30
N LEU A 341 -1.63 0.95 -24.75
CA LEU A 341 -0.66 1.65 -23.91
C LEU A 341 0.07 2.75 -24.69
N GLU A 342 0.48 2.49 -25.94
CA GLU A 342 1.10 3.48 -26.81
C GLU A 342 0.17 4.69 -27.05
N GLU A 343 -1.11 4.44 -27.37
CA GLU A 343 -2.11 5.50 -27.58
C GLU A 343 -2.34 6.32 -26.30
N ARG A 344 -2.42 5.66 -25.12
CA ARG A 344 -2.60 6.34 -23.82
C ARG A 344 -1.37 7.16 -23.42
N LEU A 345 -0.16 6.64 -23.65
CA LEU A 345 1.08 7.37 -23.37
C LEU A 345 1.25 8.58 -24.33
N ALA A 346 0.84 8.45 -25.59
CA ALA A 346 0.84 9.56 -26.53
C ALA A 346 -0.14 10.67 -26.09
N ALA A 347 -1.37 10.33 -25.71
CA ALA A 347 -2.34 11.26 -25.17
C ALA A 347 -1.88 11.91 -23.85
N CYS A 348 -1.19 11.16 -22.98
CA CYS A 348 -0.58 11.67 -21.76
C CYS A 348 0.50 12.71 -22.09
N THR A 349 1.39 12.40 -23.02
CA THR A 349 2.47 13.31 -23.48
C THR A 349 1.92 14.57 -24.13
N ALA A 350 0.81 14.47 -24.88
CA ALA A 350 0.12 15.60 -25.48
C ALA A 350 -0.65 16.46 -24.44
N GLY A 351 -0.74 16.03 -23.17
CA GLY A 351 -1.51 16.72 -22.15
C GLY A 351 -3.03 16.58 -22.31
N GLU A 352 -3.49 15.65 -23.12
CA GLU A 352 -4.91 15.43 -23.44
C GLU A 352 -5.57 14.43 -22.49
N LEU A 353 -4.77 13.52 -21.87
CA LEU A 353 -5.30 12.49 -20.99
C LEU A 353 -5.61 13.04 -19.60
N ARG A 354 -6.75 12.64 -19.07
CA ARG A 354 -7.16 12.81 -17.67
C ARG A 354 -7.47 11.43 -17.10
N VAL A 355 -6.98 11.16 -15.90
CA VAL A 355 -7.21 9.88 -15.22
C VAL A 355 -7.76 10.14 -13.82
N VAL A 356 -8.83 9.42 -13.47
CA VAL A 356 -9.33 9.36 -12.10
C VAL A 356 -9.17 7.92 -11.61
N VAL A 357 -8.26 7.70 -10.67
CA VAL A 357 -8.12 6.41 -9.98
C VAL A 357 -8.86 6.50 -8.66
N HIS A 358 -9.92 5.69 -8.53
CA HIS A 358 -10.77 5.75 -7.34
C HIS A 358 -10.16 4.98 -6.18
N HIS A 359 -10.05 5.68 -5.05
CA HIS A 359 -9.67 5.15 -3.76
C HIS A 359 -10.72 5.55 -2.72
N THR A 360 -10.67 4.89 -1.57
CA THR A 360 -11.48 5.23 -0.41
C THR A 360 -10.59 5.21 0.83
N ASP A 361 -10.76 6.23 1.68
CA ASP A 361 -10.16 6.31 3.00
C ASP A 361 -11.17 5.83 4.04
N LEU A 362 -10.69 5.10 5.05
CA LEU A 362 -11.44 4.63 6.19
C LEU A 362 -10.92 5.24 7.49
N LEU A 363 -11.82 5.70 8.35
CA LEU A 363 -11.55 5.99 9.75
C LEU A 363 -12.38 5.05 10.62
N ALA A 364 -11.70 4.14 11.30
CA ALA A 364 -12.31 3.26 12.29
C ALA A 364 -12.10 3.83 13.70
N LEU A 365 -13.19 4.19 14.36
CA LEU A 365 -13.20 4.71 15.71
C LEU A 365 -13.50 3.57 16.68
N CYS A 366 -12.44 2.89 17.14
CA CYS A 366 -12.54 1.84 18.14
C CYS A 366 -12.96 2.41 19.50
N ARG A 367 -13.76 1.66 20.27
CA ARG A 367 -14.17 2.05 21.61
C ARG A 367 -12.94 2.09 22.52
N PRO A 368 -12.79 3.10 23.40
CA PRO A 368 -11.76 3.07 24.40
C PRO A 368 -11.88 1.79 25.23
N THR A 369 -10.77 1.10 25.46
CA THR A 369 -10.75 0.04 26.47
C THR A 369 -11.02 0.70 27.80
N GLY A 370 -12.19 0.42 28.39
CA GLY A 370 -12.57 0.99 29.66
C GLY A 370 -11.48 0.65 30.68
N GLY A 371 -10.90 1.67 31.30
CA GLY A 371 -10.17 1.47 32.53
C GLY A 371 -11.13 0.75 33.49
N ALA A 372 -10.73 -0.45 33.90
CA ALA A 372 -11.42 -1.11 35.00
C ALA A 372 -11.43 -0.15 36.18
N SER A 373 -12.65 0.27 36.56
CA SER A 373 -12.91 1.08 37.75
C SER A 373 -12.59 0.28 38.98
#